data_ca346fbfda0f542b2883cc7e4807d4f2
#
_entry.id   ca346fbfda0f542b2883cc7e4807d4f2
#
_cell.length_a   1.000
_cell.length_b   1.000
_cell.length_c   1.000
_cell.angle_alpha   90.00
_cell.angle_beta   90.00
_cell.angle_gamma   90.00
#
_symmetry.space_group_name_H-M   'P 1'
#
loop_
_entity.id
_entity.type
_entity.pdbx_description
1 polymer ?
#
loop_
_entity_poly.entity_id
_entity_poly.type
_entity_poly.pdbx_seq_one_letter_code
_entity_poly.pdbx_strand_id
1 'polypeptide(L)'
;DLVGGHVEEYFLREDLDFKLDLNDLISKLTDDIDLLAICNPNNPTSSALNTEEITKILTHCKLHDIFVMIDETYVEFAPDIDMISAVSLTTKFDNFMILRGTSKFFCAPGLRLGYGICGNLAFLERMNSIKNPWTINTLAALAGEAMFMDTDYIQTTKDYIQSERTRCIDILSKRDNLKIYPAYANFILVKLLDGTTSFEMFERCIKSGLMIRDCASFHGLDGEFIRFCIQKKEDNDRLLNLLTL
;
A
#
# COMPACT_ATOMS: atom_id res chain seq x y z
N ASP A 1 -19.52 1.43 -10.38
CA ASP A 1 -20.69 1.24 -11.25
C ASP A 1 -21.68 0.16 -10.79
N LEU A 2 -21.27 -0.87 -10.03
CA LEU A 2 -22.19 -1.94 -9.58
C LEU A 2 -23.32 -1.43 -8.67
N VAL A 3 -23.08 -0.34 -7.96
CA VAL A 3 -24.05 0.27 -7.03
C VAL A 3 -24.43 1.71 -7.44
N GLY A 4 -24.03 2.15 -8.64
CA GLY A 4 -24.40 3.47 -9.18
C GLY A 4 -23.58 4.64 -8.63
N GLY A 5 -22.45 4.37 -7.97
CA GLY A 5 -21.55 5.41 -7.50
C GLY A 5 -20.73 6.03 -8.64
N HIS A 6 -20.38 7.32 -8.51
CA HIS A 6 -19.42 8.01 -9.35
C HIS A 6 -18.04 7.95 -8.67
N VAL A 7 -16.97 7.77 -9.47
CA VAL A 7 -15.59 7.69 -8.96
C VAL A 7 -14.76 8.81 -9.57
N GLU A 8 -14.15 9.61 -8.71
CA GLU A 8 -13.12 10.57 -9.07
C GLU A 8 -11.76 10.07 -8.62
N GLU A 9 -10.77 10.15 -9.50
CA GLU A 9 -9.40 9.73 -9.18
C GLU A 9 -8.54 10.92 -8.78
N TYR A 10 -7.83 10.78 -7.65
CA TYR A 10 -6.80 11.73 -7.23
C TYR A 10 -5.42 11.21 -7.59
N PHE A 11 -4.69 11.95 -8.43
CA PHE A 11 -3.36 11.54 -8.89
C PHE A 11 -2.26 12.11 -8.02
N LEU A 12 -1.39 11.21 -7.52
CA LEU A 12 -0.15 11.61 -6.86
C LEU A 12 0.85 12.11 -7.91
N ARG A 13 1.62 13.14 -7.57
CA ARG A 13 2.51 13.83 -8.48
C ARG A 13 3.95 13.37 -8.33
N GLU A 14 4.62 13.16 -9.47
CA GLU A 14 6.03 12.75 -9.49
C GLU A 14 6.97 13.83 -8.94
N ASP A 15 6.69 15.11 -9.18
CA ASP A 15 7.49 16.24 -8.67
C ASP A 15 7.46 16.37 -7.14
N LEU A 16 6.53 15.68 -6.47
CA LEU A 16 6.46 15.50 -5.01
C LEU A 16 6.91 14.10 -4.58
N ASP A 17 7.64 13.36 -5.42
CA ASP A 17 8.03 11.96 -5.21
C ASP A 17 6.83 11.07 -4.84
N PHE A 18 5.68 11.34 -5.45
CA PHE A 18 4.39 10.68 -5.19
C PHE A 18 3.93 10.77 -3.73
N LYS A 19 4.45 11.73 -2.97
CA LYS A 19 3.85 12.08 -1.69
C LYS A 19 2.55 12.82 -1.94
N LEU A 20 1.50 12.50 -1.16
CA LEU A 20 0.21 13.17 -1.26
C LEU A 20 0.34 14.66 -0.91
N ASP A 21 -0.14 15.53 -1.78
CA ASP A 21 -0.29 16.95 -1.50
C ASP A 21 -1.56 17.15 -0.66
N LEU A 22 -1.35 17.30 0.65
CA LEU A 22 -2.45 17.38 1.61
C LEU A 22 -3.36 18.60 1.35
N ASN A 23 -2.76 19.75 0.99
CA ASN A 23 -3.55 20.96 0.79
C ASN A 23 -4.37 20.88 -0.50
N ASP A 24 -3.79 20.32 -1.56
CA ASP A 24 -4.51 20.09 -2.82
C ASP A 24 -5.63 19.06 -2.64
N LEU A 25 -5.38 17.94 -1.95
CA LEU A 25 -6.43 16.95 -1.67
C LEU A 25 -7.57 17.58 -0.86
N ILE A 26 -7.27 18.26 0.25
CA ILE A 26 -8.28 18.89 1.12
C ILE A 26 -9.13 19.89 0.32
N SER A 27 -8.53 20.64 -0.60
CA SER A 27 -9.28 21.61 -1.42
C SER A 27 -10.30 20.96 -2.38
N LYS A 28 -10.15 19.66 -2.67
CA LYS A 28 -11.02 18.88 -3.56
C LYS A 28 -12.06 18.05 -2.80
N LEU A 29 -11.91 17.90 -1.48
CA LEU A 29 -12.86 17.18 -0.64
C LEU A 29 -13.97 18.14 -0.19
N THR A 30 -15.00 18.22 -1.01
CA THR A 30 -16.18 19.09 -0.85
C THR A 30 -17.41 18.28 -0.45
N ASP A 31 -18.54 18.94 -0.15
CA ASP A 31 -19.77 18.32 0.36
C ASP A 31 -20.46 17.36 -0.63
N ASP A 32 -19.98 17.28 -1.87
CA ASP A 32 -20.45 16.35 -2.90
C ASP A 32 -19.70 15.02 -2.92
N ILE A 33 -18.70 14.84 -2.03
CA ILE A 33 -17.96 13.60 -1.87
C ILE A 33 -18.50 12.83 -0.66
N ASP A 34 -18.98 11.61 -0.87
CA ASP A 34 -19.48 10.74 0.21
C ASP A 34 -18.37 9.88 0.83
N LEU A 35 -17.39 9.46 0.01
CA LEU A 35 -16.38 8.49 0.41
C LEU A 35 -15.01 8.85 -0.16
N LEU A 36 -14.01 8.92 0.72
CA LEU A 36 -12.59 8.98 0.34
C LEU A 36 -11.94 7.61 0.58
N ALA A 37 -11.32 7.02 -0.45
CA ALA A 37 -10.50 5.81 -0.31
C ALA A 37 -9.02 6.13 -0.47
N ILE A 38 -8.20 5.73 0.52
CA ILE A 38 -6.76 5.96 0.55
C ILE A 38 -6.04 4.63 0.78
N CYS A 39 -4.97 4.35 0.01
CA CYS A 39 -4.00 3.30 0.32
C CYS A 39 -2.84 3.87 1.13
N ASN A 40 -2.52 3.28 2.29
CA ASN A 40 -1.42 3.74 3.15
C ASN A 40 -0.66 2.57 3.81
N PRO A 41 0.55 2.20 3.34
CA PRO A 41 1.29 2.72 2.18
C PRO A 41 0.61 2.53 0.84
N ASN A 42 0.84 3.48 -0.07
CA ASN A 42 0.20 3.50 -1.38
C ASN A 42 0.78 2.44 -2.33
N ASN A 43 -0.07 1.89 -3.17
CA ASN A 43 0.31 1.01 -4.27
C ASN A 43 -0.10 1.67 -5.60
N PRO A 44 0.84 1.98 -6.53
CA PRO A 44 2.17 1.37 -6.68
C PRO A 44 3.35 2.18 -6.11
N THR A 45 3.14 3.36 -5.54
CA THR A 45 4.23 4.31 -5.26
C THR A 45 5.02 3.99 -3.99
N SER A 46 4.47 3.16 -3.09
CA SER A 46 5.03 2.85 -1.77
C SER A 46 5.16 4.06 -0.84
N SER A 47 4.65 5.24 -1.22
CA SER A 47 4.60 6.42 -0.36
C SER A 47 3.62 6.22 0.80
N ALA A 48 3.84 6.92 1.90
CA ALA A 48 2.97 6.84 3.06
C ALA A 48 2.67 8.20 3.68
N LEU A 49 1.47 8.31 4.26
CA LEU A 49 1.05 9.39 5.13
C LEU A 49 1.39 9.04 6.58
N ASN A 50 1.77 10.03 7.35
CA ASN A 50 1.88 9.87 8.80
C ASN A 50 0.54 10.13 9.51
N THR A 51 0.48 9.80 10.81
CA THR A 51 -0.73 9.95 11.63
C THR A 51 -1.21 11.40 11.75
N GLU A 52 -0.31 12.39 11.66
CA GLU A 52 -0.68 13.81 11.69
C GLU A 52 -1.37 14.22 10.38
N GLU A 53 -0.85 13.77 9.24
CA GLU A 53 -1.45 14.00 7.92
C GLU A 53 -2.83 13.33 7.83
N ILE A 54 -2.94 12.08 8.29
CA ILE A 54 -4.22 11.36 8.37
C ILE A 54 -5.21 12.10 9.30
N THR A 55 -4.75 12.60 10.45
CA THR A 55 -5.58 13.37 11.37
C THR A 55 -6.19 14.60 10.70
N LYS A 56 -5.42 15.32 9.89
CA LYS A 56 -5.92 16.49 9.14
C LYS A 56 -6.98 16.12 8.13
N ILE A 57 -6.76 15.03 7.39
CA ILE A 57 -7.74 14.48 6.44
C ILE A 57 -9.03 14.10 7.16
N LEU A 58 -8.94 13.29 8.22
CA LEU A 58 -10.10 12.83 8.98
C LEU A 58 -10.89 13.99 9.61
N THR A 59 -10.18 15.02 10.09
CA THR A 59 -10.82 16.22 10.65
C THR A 59 -11.61 16.97 9.58
N HIS A 60 -11.03 17.20 8.41
CA HIS A 60 -11.71 17.85 7.30
C HIS A 60 -12.90 17.01 6.81
N CYS A 61 -12.70 15.72 6.56
CA CYS A 61 -13.75 14.80 6.13
C CYS A 61 -14.92 14.73 7.12
N LYS A 62 -14.65 14.82 8.42
CA LYS A 62 -15.71 14.84 9.45
C LYS A 62 -16.57 16.11 9.38
N LEU A 63 -16.00 17.24 9.01
CA LEU A 63 -16.74 18.52 8.86
C LEU A 63 -17.64 18.52 7.61
N HIS A 64 -17.34 17.70 6.61
CA HIS A 64 -18.05 17.58 5.33
C HIS A 64 -18.84 16.28 5.20
N ASP A 65 -19.06 15.55 6.30
CA ASP A 65 -19.77 14.26 6.32
C ASP A 65 -19.19 13.18 5.39
N ILE A 66 -17.89 13.27 5.06
CA ILE A 66 -17.18 12.32 4.21
C ILE A 66 -16.70 11.15 5.07
N PHE A 67 -17.04 9.91 4.67
CA PHE A 67 -16.48 8.71 5.28
C PHE A 67 -15.13 8.36 4.63
N VAL A 68 -14.13 7.93 5.43
CA VAL A 68 -12.80 7.61 4.91
C VAL A 68 -12.53 6.12 5.04
N MET A 69 -12.10 5.48 3.96
CA MET A 69 -11.62 4.10 3.95
C MET A 69 -10.10 4.10 3.73
N ILE A 70 -9.34 3.54 4.68
CA ILE A 70 -7.89 3.48 4.62
C ILE A 70 -7.46 2.04 4.44
N ASP A 71 -6.90 1.72 3.26
CA ASP A 71 -6.33 0.40 2.98
C ASP A 71 -4.89 0.34 3.50
N GLU A 72 -4.71 -0.34 4.63
CA GLU A 72 -3.42 -0.60 5.27
C GLU A 72 -2.85 -1.99 4.95
N THR A 73 -3.17 -2.57 3.80
CA THR A 73 -2.71 -3.92 3.40
C THR A 73 -1.17 -4.07 3.45
N TYR A 74 -0.41 -2.99 3.36
CA TYR A 74 1.06 -3.01 3.38
C TYR A 74 1.68 -2.38 4.63
N VAL A 75 0.89 -2.00 5.61
CA VAL A 75 1.36 -1.22 6.76
C VAL A 75 2.37 -1.97 7.64
N GLU A 76 2.24 -3.29 7.76
CA GLU A 76 3.15 -4.13 8.55
C GLU A 76 4.60 -4.10 8.04
N PHE A 77 4.84 -3.72 6.78
CA PHE A 77 6.17 -3.61 6.20
C PHE A 77 6.86 -2.27 6.47
N ALA A 78 6.15 -1.30 7.04
CA ALA A 78 6.71 0.01 7.33
C ALA A 78 7.82 -0.05 8.38
N PRO A 79 8.83 0.84 8.28
CA PRO A 79 9.89 0.92 9.28
C PRO A 79 9.36 1.21 10.69
N ASP A 80 8.36 2.07 10.77
CA ASP A 80 7.65 2.42 12.00
C ASP A 80 6.15 2.45 11.71
N ILE A 81 5.46 1.38 12.15
CA ILE A 81 4.02 1.22 11.92
C ILE A 81 3.21 2.25 12.71
N ASP A 82 3.66 2.63 13.90
CA ASP A 82 2.92 3.54 14.77
C ASP A 82 2.90 4.97 14.21
N MET A 83 3.89 5.31 13.41
CA MET A 83 3.96 6.61 12.73
C MET A 83 2.98 6.75 11.57
N ILE A 84 2.58 5.65 10.92
CA ILE A 84 1.77 5.70 9.68
C ILE A 84 0.42 5.00 9.79
N SER A 85 0.20 4.12 10.77
CA SER A 85 -1.07 3.44 10.95
C SER A 85 -2.12 4.35 11.58
N ALA A 86 -3.33 4.34 11.02
CA ALA A 86 -4.47 5.09 11.56
C ALA A 86 -5.15 4.40 12.76
N VAL A 87 -4.69 3.24 13.22
CA VAL A 87 -5.35 2.48 14.30
C VAL A 87 -5.53 3.30 15.57
N SER A 88 -4.51 4.05 15.98
CA SER A 88 -4.60 4.90 17.19
C SER A 88 -5.66 6.00 17.09
N LEU A 89 -6.07 6.37 15.87
CA LEU A 89 -7.06 7.41 15.61
C LEU A 89 -8.50 6.92 15.76
N THR A 90 -8.74 5.60 15.81
CA THR A 90 -10.09 5.01 15.97
C THR A 90 -10.76 5.38 17.29
N THR A 91 -9.99 5.81 18.28
CA THR A 91 -10.50 6.31 19.57
C THR A 91 -10.96 7.77 19.52
N LYS A 92 -10.60 8.51 18.45
CA LYS A 92 -10.86 9.95 18.31
C LYS A 92 -11.85 10.27 17.18
N PHE A 93 -11.86 9.44 16.14
CA PHE A 93 -12.67 9.63 14.95
C PHE A 93 -13.58 8.43 14.70
N ASP A 94 -14.79 8.70 14.27
CA ASP A 94 -15.86 7.74 13.98
C ASP A 94 -16.28 7.73 12.50
N ASN A 95 -15.66 8.59 11.68
CA ASN A 95 -15.93 8.76 10.26
C ASN A 95 -14.94 8.01 9.36
N PHE A 96 -14.31 6.94 9.84
CA PHE A 96 -13.41 6.16 9.01
C PHE A 96 -13.32 4.68 9.41
N MET A 97 -12.80 3.88 8.48
CA MET A 97 -12.50 2.46 8.65
C MET A 97 -11.13 2.13 8.05
N ILE A 98 -10.39 1.29 8.73
CA ILE A 98 -9.13 0.72 8.25
C ILE A 98 -9.40 -0.68 7.72
N LEU A 99 -8.80 -1.02 6.59
CA LEU A 99 -8.80 -2.37 6.02
C LEU A 99 -7.41 -2.98 6.09
N ARG A 100 -7.31 -4.21 6.58
CA ARG A 100 -6.07 -5.00 6.62
C ARG A 100 -6.33 -6.43 6.16
N GLY A 101 -5.28 -7.13 5.76
CA GLY A 101 -5.42 -8.50 5.31
C GLY A 101 -4.14 -9.32 5.41
N THR A 102 -4.29 -10.64 5.43
CA THR A 102 -3.19 -11.61 5.54
C THR A 102 -2.49 -11.89 4.21
N SER A 103 -3.03 -11.35 3.12
CA SER A 103 -2.61 -11.70 1.74
C SER A 103 -1.15 -11.34 1.42
N LYS A 104 -0.63 -10.27 2.01
CA LYS A 104 0.70 -9.74 1.70
C LYS A 104 1.72 -10.11 2.77
N PHE A 105 1.53 -9.63 4.00
CA PHE A 105 2.49 -9.85 5.08
C PHE A 105 2.69 -11.34 5.41
N PHE A 106 1.60 -12.10 5.48
CA PHE A 106 1.65 -13.54 5.74
C PHE A 106 1.71 -14.41 4.47
N CYS A 107 1.91 -13.81 3.29
CA CYS A 107 1.99 -14.53 2.01
C CYS A 107 0.83 -15.51 1.75
N ALA A 108 -0.37 -15.21 2.27
CA ALA A 108 -1.53 -16.10 2.26
C ALA A 108 -2.73 -15.55 1.46
N PRO A 109 -2.56 -15.16 0.17
CA PRO A 109 -3.64 -14.56 -0.61
C PRO A 109 -4.78 -15.54 -0.89
N GLY A 110 -4.51 -16.85 -0.93
CA GLY A 110 -5.51 -17.89 -1.19
C GLY A 110 -6.49 -18.11 -0.04
N LEU A 111 -6.16 -17.75 1.19
CA LEU A 111 -7.06 -17.87 2.34
C LEU A 111 -8.23 -16.90 2.31
N ARG A 112 -8.12 -15.80 1.58
CA ARG A 112 -9.16 -14.75 1.49
C ARG A 112 -9.55 -14.18 2.86
N LEU A 113 -8.56 -13.95 3.74
CA LEU A 113 -8.74 -13.41 5.08
C LEU A 113 -8.32 -11.94 5.14
N GLY A 114 -9.24 -11.12 5.58
CA GLY A 114 -9.04 -9.69 5.86
C GLY A 114 -9.94 -9.26 7.01
N TYR A 115 -9.67 -8.08 7.54
CA TYR A 115 -10.43 -7.50 8.64
C TYR A 115 -10.49 -5.98 8.54
N GLY A 116 -11.54 -5.42 9.13
CA GLY A 116 -11.72 -3.97 9.26
C GLY A 116 -11.61 -3.54 10.71
N ILE A 117 -11.04 -2.36 10.93
CA ILE A 117 -10.93 -1.73 12.25
C ILE A 117 -11.67 -0.38 12.16
N CYS A 118 -12.63 -0.15 13.04
CA CYS A 118 -13.43 1.08 13.05
C CYS A 118 -13.83 1.42 14.48
N GLY A 119 -13.80 2.70 14.85
CA GLY A 119 -14.26 3.21 16.14
C GLY A 119 -15.77 3.45 16.20
N ASN A 120 -16.48 3.44 15.07
CA ASN A 120 -17.92 3.68 14.97
C ASN A 120 -18.70 2.38 15.18
N LEU A 121 -19.20 2.17 16.40
CA LEU A 121 -19.96 0.96 16.76
C LEU A 121 -21.26 0.82 15.96
N ALA A 122 -21.99 1.90 15.73
CA ALA A 122 -23.22 1.87 14.95
C ALA A 122 -22.98 1.45 13.50
N PHE A 123 -21.86 1.93 12.89
CA PHE A 123 -21.43 1.50 11.57
C PHE A 123 -21.09 0.00 11.56
N LEU A 124 -20.34 -0.48 12.55
CA LEU A 124 -19.99 -1.90 12.67
C LEU A 124 -21.22 -2.80 12.87
N GLU A 125 -22.19 -2.37 13.68
CA GLU A 125 -23.46 -3.09 13.86
C GLU A 125 -24.22 -3.17 12.54
N ARG A 126 -24.31 -2.06 11.81
CA ARG A 126 -24.94 -2.02 10.48
C ARG A 126 -24.24 -2.96 9.49
N MET A 127 -22.91 -2.91 9.40
CA MET A 127 -22.12 -3.82 8.55
C MET A 127 -22.36 -5.28 8.91
N ASN A 128 -22.37 -5.61 10.22
CA ASN A 128 -22.65 -6.97 10.69
C ASN A 128 -24.06 -7.46 10.36
N SER A 129 -25.03 -6.57 10.33
CA SER A 129 -26.44 -6.94 10.02
C SER A 129 -26.66 -7.28 8.55
N ILE A 130 -25.83 -6.76 7.64
CA ILE A 130 -25.98 -6.93 6.18
C ILE A 130 -24.95 -7.87 5.56
N LYS A 131 -23.86 -8.18 6.28
CA LYS A 131 -22.81 -9.08 5.75
C LYS A 131 -23.36 -10.51 5.60
N ASN A 132 -22.81 -11.23 4.61
CA ASN A 132 -23.05 -12.66 4.51
C ASN A 132 -22.49 -13.39 5.73
N PRO A 133 -23.27 -14.25 6.43
CA PRO A 133 -22.82 -14.94 7.65
C PRO A 133 -21.64 -15.92 7.41
N TRP A 134 -21.43 -16.38 6.19
CA TRP A 134 -20.35 -17.33 5.82
C TRP A 134 -19.19 -16.65 5.05
N THR A 135 -18.81 -15.43 5.45
CA THR A 135 -17.73 -14.70 4.77
C THR A 135 -16.34 -15.26 5.04
N ILE A 136 -16.12 -15.89 6.19
CA ILE A 136 -14.83 -16.47 6.59
C ILE A 136 -14.93 -17.99 6.57
N ASN A 137 -14.07 -18.67 5.80
CA ASN A 137 -13.97 -20.11 5.83
C ASN A 137 -13.17 -20.60 7.05
N THR A 138 -13.45 -21.82 7.52
CA THR A 138 -12.83 -22.41 8.72
C THR A 138 -11.30 -22.47 8.66
N LEU A 139 -10.73 -22.79 7.50
CA LEU A 139 -9.27 -22.85 7.33
C LEU A 139 -8.64 -21.46 7.46
N ALA A 140 -9.29 -20.43 6.93
CA ALA A 140 -8.83 -19.04 7.08
C ALA A 140 -8.88 -18.58 8.56
N ALA A 141 -9.90 -18.95 9.31
CA ALA A 141 -10.02 -18.62 10.72
C ALA A 141 -8.87 -19.25 11.54
N LEU A 142 -8.68 -20.56 11.40
CA LEU A 142 -7.58 -21.29 12.09
C LEU A 142 -6.20 -20.77 11.70
N ALA A 143 -5.97 -20.56 10.39
CA ALA A 143 -4.71 -20.03 9.92
C ALA A 143 -4.46 -18.61 10.43
N GLY A 144 -5.51 -17.77 10.49
CA GLY A 144 -5.42 -16.41 11.03
C GLY A 144 -4.97 -16.40 12.48
N GLU A 145 -5.58 -17.23 13.34
CA GLU A 145 -5.17 -17.37 14.74
C GLU A 145 -3.68 -17.74 14.86
N ALA A 146 -3.22 -18.75 14.10
CA ALA A 146 -1.83 -19.16 14.11
C ALA A 146 -0.88 -18.05 13.61
N MET A 147 -1.24 -17.38 12.51
CA MET A 147 -0.42 -16.31 11.89
C MET A 147 -0.23 -15.13 12.84
N PHE A 148 -1.28 -14.65 13.50
CA PHE A 148 -1.19 -13.49 14.38
C PHE A 148 -0.49 -13.80 15.71
N MET A 149 -0.38 -15.09 16.09
CA MET A 149 0.36 -15.53 17.27
C MET A 149 1.83 -15.86 17.01
N ASP A 150 2.24 -15.94 15.74
CA ASP A 150 3.64 -16.23 15.35
C ASP A 150 4.49 -14.96 15.39
N THR A 151 4.87 -14.56 16.58
CA THR A 151 5.66 -13.35 16.84
C THR A 151 7.05 -13.44 16.21
N ASP A 152 7.63 -14.63 16.11
CA ASP A 152 8.95 -14.85 15.51
C ASP A 152 8.91 -14.60 13.99
N TYR A 153 7.90 -15.13 13.31
CA TYR A 153 7.67 -14.84 11.89
C TYR A 153 7.46 -13.34 11.66
N ILE A 154 6.61 -12.70 12.48
CA ILE A 154 6.29 -11.29 12.36
C ILE A 154 7.56 -10.44 12.48
N GLN A 155 8.37 -10.66 13.51
CA GLN A 155 9.58 -9.86 13.73
C GLN A 155 10.63 -10.14 12.67
N THR A 156 10.92 -11.42 12.37
CA THR A 156 11.90 -11.82 11.36
C THR A 156 11.55 -11.25 9.98
N THR A 157 10.26 -11.29 9.61
CA THR A 157 9.81 -10.75 8.31
C THR A 157 9.98 -9.23 8.24
N LYS A 158 9.63 -8.50 9.31
CA LYS A 158 9.83 -7.04 9.37
C LYS A 158 11.29 -6.66 9.21
N ASP A 159 12.17 -7.28 10.01
CA ASP A 159 13.60 -6.99 10.00
C ASP A 159 14.23 -7.31 8.64
N TYR A 160 13.86 -8.44 8.06
CA TYR A 160 14.33 -8.85 6.74
C TYR A 160 13.91 -7.87 5.65
N ILE A 161 12.62 -7.56 5.55
CA ILE A 161 12.10 -6.66 4.51
C ILE A 161 12.71 -5.27 4.66
N GLN A 162 12.84 -4.76 5.87
CA GLN A 162 13.44 -3.45 6.11
C GLN A 162 14.92 -3.41 5.71
N SER A 163 15.71 -4.40 6.11
CA SER A 163 17.14 -4.46 5.78
C SER A 163 17.37 -4.62 4.27
N GLU A 164 16.67 -5.54 3.63
CA GLU A 164 16.80 -5.77 2.19
C GLU A 164 16.28 -4.60 1.35
N ARG A 165 15.16 -3.98 1.74
CA ARG A 165 14.65 -2.76 1.07
C ARG A 165 15.70 -1.65 1.11
N THR A 166 16.27 -1.37 2.28
CA THR A 166 17.34 -0.37 2.44
C THR A 166 18.54 -0.71 1.56
N ARG A 167 19.00 -1.97 1.59
CA ARG A 167 20.11 -2.43 0.75
C ARG A 167 19.84 -2.25 -0.75
N CYS A 168 18.66 -2.63 -1.21
CA CYS A 168 18.28 -2.46 -2.62
C CYS A 168 18.24 -0.99 -3.02
N ILE A 169 17.65 -0.12 -2.20
CA ILE A 169 17.61 1.32 -2.45
C ILE A 169 19.04 1.89 -2.51
N ASP A 170 19.91 1.53 -1.57
CA ASP A 170 21.29 2.03 -1.53
C ASP A 170 22.11 1.63 -2.77
N ILE A 171 21.85 0.45 -3.34
CA ILE A 171 22.53 0.00 -4.57
C ILE A 171 21.98 0.74 -5.79
N LEU A 172 20.65 0.82 -5.92
CA LEU A 172 20.00 1.42 -7.09
C LEU A 172 20.17 2.94 -7.13
N SER A 173 20.17 3.61 -5.98
CA SER A 173 20.32 5.08 -5.90
C SER A 173 21.71 5.58 -6.33
N LYS A 174 22.68 4.68 -6.53
CA LYS A 174 24.00 5.02 -7.08
C LYS A 174 24.01 5.03 -8.62
N ARG A 175 22.89 4.81 -9.28
CA ARG A 175 22.78 4.70 -10.72
C ARG A 175 22.07 5.92 -11.29
N ASP A 176 22.74 6.65 -12.16
CA ASP A 176 22.20 7.87 -12.78
C ASP A 176 21.08 7.58 -13.79
N ASN A 177 20.99 6.33 -14.27
CA ASN A 177 19.94 5.89 -15.19
C ASN A 177 18.65 5.44 -14.49
N LEU A 178 18.56 5.53 -13.15
CA LEU A 178 17.40 5.16 -12.37
C LEU A 178 16.99 6.27 -11.41
N LYS A 179 15.70 6.49 -11.25
CA LYS A 179 15.15 7.29 -10.14
C LYS A 179 14.40 6.36 -9.18
N ILE A 180 14.77 6.39 -7.90
CA ILE A 180 14.19 5.58 -6.84
C ILE A 180 13.33 6.48 -5.96
N TYR A 181 12.15 6.00 -5.58
CA TYR A 181 11.22 6.74 -4.73
C TYR A 181 11.23 6.20 -3.30
N PRO A 182 10.86 7.02 -2.28
CA PRO A 182 10.71 6.56 -0.90
C PRO A 182 9.78 5.35 -0.82
N ALA A 183 10.16 4.32 -0.06
CA ALA A 183 9.42 3.07 0.00
C ALA A 183 9.09 2.65 1.44
N TYR A 184 7.81 2.49 1.74
CA TYR A 184 7.28 2.05 3.04
C TYR A 184 6.69 0.64 3.01
N ALA A 185 6.35 0.12 1.82
CA ALA A 185 5.83 -1.24 1.61
C ALA A 185 6.96 -2.26 1.38
N ASN A 186 6.61 -3.49 1.05
CA ASN A 186 7.55 -4.54 0.66
C ASN A 186 7.94 -4.49 -0.83
N PHE A 187 7.79 -3.35 -1.47
CA PHE A 187 8.15 -3.14 -2.88
C PHE A 187 8.73 -1.74 -3.09
N ILE A 188 9.46 -1.60 -4.20
CA ILE A 188 10.12 -0.36 -4.61
C ILE A 188 9.59 0.02 -5.97
N LEU A 189 9.23 1.31 -6.14
CA LEU A 189 8.94 1.93 -7.42
C LEU A 189 10.24 2.52 -7.98
N VAL A 190 10.51 2.25 -9.27
CA VAL A 190 11.70 2.72 -9.97
C VAL A 190 11.27 3.31 -11.31
N LYS A 191 11.80 4.47 -11.66
CA LYS A 191 11.71 5.05 -13.00
C LYS A 191 13.00 4.77 -13.76
N LEU A 192 12.86 4.33 -15.01
CA LEU A 192 13.96 4.14 -15.95
C LEU A 192 14.23 5.46 -16.69
N LEU A 193 15.49 5.90 -16.76
CA LEU A 193 15.88 7.20 -17.29
C LEU A 193 16.78 7.08 -18.54
N ASP A 194 17.16 5.87 -18.94
CA ASP A 194 18.11 5.60 -20.03
C ASP A 194 17.45 5.35 -21.41
N GLY A 195 16.13 5.50 -21.47
CA GLY A 195 15.35 5.22 -22.66
C GLY A 195 14.89 3.77 -22.80
N THR A 196 15.28 2.87 -21.87
CA THR A 196 14.70 1.53 -21.78
C THR A 196 13.23 1.62 -21.38
N THR A 197 12.34 0.97 -22.11
CA THR A 197 10.93 0.94 -21.75
C THR A 197 10.67 -0.02 -20.57
N SER A 198 9.63 0.27 -19.79
CA SER A 198 9.20 -0.59 -18.68
C SER A 198 8.84 -2.01 -19.16
N PHE A 199 8.28 -2.14 -20.36
CA PHE A 199 8.00 -3.42 -21.01
C PHE A 199 9.27 -4.18 -21.39
N GLU A 200 10.28 -3.52 -21.99
CA GLU A 200 11.57 -4.16 -22.31
C GLU A 200 12.28 -4.67 -21.04
N MET A 201 12.24 -3.88 -19.96
CA MET A 201 12.80 -4.31 -18.68
C MET A 201 12.03 -5.49 -18.10
N PHE A 202 10.69 -5.46 -18.16
CA PHE A 202 9.84 -6.60 -17.78
C PHE A 202 10.22 -7.88 -18.56
N GLU A 203 10.34 -7.79 -19.89
CA GLU A 203 10.73 -8.96 -20.73
C GLU A 203 12.13 -9.47 -20.37
N ARG A 204 13.09 -8.57 -20.12
CA ARG A 204 14.46 -8.90 -19.71
C ARG A 204 14.46 -9.69 -18.40
N CYS A 205 13.65 -9.25 -17.42
CA CYS A 205 13.48 -9.93 -16.15
C CYS A 205 12.81 -11.30 -16.31
N ILE A 206 11.73 -11.40 -17.09
CA ILE A 206 11.03 -12.68 -17.35
C ILE A 206 11.97 -13.70 -18.00
N LYS A 207 12.76 -13.30 -19.01
CA LYS A 207 13.77 -14.19 -19.65
C LYS A 207 14.81 -14.70 -18.66
N SER A 208 15.02 -13.96 -17.55
CA SER A 208 15.91 -14.36 -16.46
C SER A 208 15.19 -15.08 -15.31
N GLY A 209 13.90 -15.44 -15.48
CA GLY A 209 13.10 -16.13 -14.47
C GLY A 209 12.70 -15.26 -13.28
N LEU A 210 12.68 -13.92 -13.47
CA LEU A 210 12.26 -12.95 -12.47
C LEU A 210 11.00 -12.22 -12.95
N MET A 211 10.02 -12.04 -12.07
CA MET A 211 8.79 -11.32 -12.38
C MET A 211 8.79 -9.98 -11.64
N ILE A 212 8.74 -8.89 -12.40
CA ILE A 212 8.50 -7.54 -11.91
C ILE A 212 7.14 -7.03 -12.41
N ARG A 213 6.73 -5.87 -11.97
CA ARG A 213 5.53 -5.20 -12.49
C ARG A 213 5.95 -4.10 -13.47
N ASP A 214 5.53 -4.23 -14.71
CA ASP A 214 5.42 -3.12 -15.63
C ASP A 214 4.27 -2.21 -15.18
N CYS A 215 4.56 -0.93 -14.91
CA CYS A 215 3.60 0.00 -14.35
C CYS A 215 2.85 0.83 -15.40
N ALA A 216 3.02 0.58 -16.70
CA ALA A 216 2.36 1.31 -17.78
C ALA A 216 0.81 1.34 -17.69
N SER A 217 0.21 0.39 -16.96
CA SER A 217 -1.25 0.34 -16.77
C SER A 217 -1.76 1.14 -15.57
N PHE A 218 -0.88 1.76 -14.78
CA PHE A 218 -1.30 2.62 -13.66
C PHE A 218 -1.54 4.04 -14.16
N HIS A 219 -2.75 4.54 -13.99
CA HIS A 219 -3.06 5.94 -14.28
C HIS A 219 -2.23 6.87 -13.40
N GLY A 220 -1.72 7.97 -13.96
CA GLY A 220 -0.91 8.95 -13.24
C GLY A 220 0.57 8.59 -13.06
N LEU A 221 1.04 7.44 -13.63
CA LEU A 221 2.46 7.14 -13.78
C LEU A 221 2.88 7.39 -15.23
N ASP A 222 3.17 8.66 -15.56
CA ASP A 222 3.56 9.08 -16.91
C ASP A 222 5.06 8.86 -17.11
N GLY A 223 5.43 7.78 -17.81
CA GLY A 223 6.82 7.42 -18.08
C GLY A 223 7.11 5.94 -17.87
N GLU A 224 8.40 5.61 -17.91
CA GLU A 224 8.87 4.23 -17.85
C GLU A 224 9.10 3.79 -16.39
N PHE A 225 8.03 3.30 -15.75
CA PHE A 225 8.05 2.86 -14.36
C PHE A 225 7.95 1.35 -14.25
N ILE A 226 8.76 0.79 -13.36
CA ILE A 226 8.65 -0.59 -12.91
C ILE A 226 8.49 -0.63 -11.39
N ARG A 227 7.84 -1.69 -10.88
CA ARG A 227 7.75 -1.97 -9.45
C ARG A 227 8.15 -3.42 -9.20
N PHE A 228 9.00 -3.65 -8.23
CA PHE A 228 9.37 -5.00 -7.79
C PHE A 228 9.21 -5.16 -6.28
N CYS A 229 8.86 -6.38 -5.86
CA CYS A 229 8.78 -6.72 -4.44
C CYS A 229 10.14 -7.19 -3.93
N ILE A 230 10.42 -6.92 -2.66
CA ILE A 230 11.55 -7.51 -1.95
C ILE A 230 11.31 -9.03 -1.85
N GLN A 231 12.27 -9.81 -2.31
CA GLN A 231 12.28 -11.27 -2.35
C GLN A 231 13.44 -11.81 -1.52
N LYS A 232 13.80 -13.09 -1.69
CA LYS A 232 15.04 -13.64 -1.12
C LYS A 232 16.24 -12.89 -1.65
N LYS A 233 17.31 -12.82 -0.85
CA LYS A 233 18.52 -12.07 -1.18
C LYS A 233 19.09 -12.43 -2.54
N GLU A 234 19.12 -13.73 -2.87
CA GLU A 234 19.65 -14.23 -4.14
C GLU A 234 18.84 -13.71 -5.35
N ASP A 235 17.51 -13.65 -5.23
CA ASP A 235 16.65 -13.14 -6.28
C ASP A 235 16.73 -11.62 -6.38
N ASN A 236 16.84 -10.92 -5.24
CA ASN A 236 17.11 -9.48 -5.22
C ASN A 236 18.45 -9.16 -5.90
N ASP A 237 19.53 -9.91 -5.61
CA ASP A 237 20.85 -9.71 -6.22
C ASP A 237 20.81 -9.93 -7.75
N ARG A 238 20.08 -10.95 -8.22
CA ARG A 238 19.88 -11.19 -9.65
C ARG A 238 19.11 -10.02 -10.31
N LEU A 239 18.06 -9.52 -9.66
CA LEU A 239 17.30 -8.38 -10.17
C LEU A 239 18.14 -7.11 -10.19
N LEU A 240 18.84 -6.80 -9.10
CA LEU A 240 19.73 -5.66 -9.02
C LEU A 240 20.80 -5.67 -10.13
N ASN A 241 21.38 -6.82 -10.42
CA ASN A 241 22.34 -6.97 -11.53
C ASN A 241 21.69 -6.63 -12.89
N LEU A 242 20.42 -7.05 -13.14
CA LEU A 242 19.73 -6.73 -14.39
C LEU A 242 19.38 -5.24 -14.51
N LEU A 243 19.05 -4.58 -13.41
CA LEU A 243 18.71 -3.14 -13.39
C LEU A 243 19.95 -2.24 -13.44
N THR A 244 21.13 -2.76 -13.17
CA THR A 244 22.38 -1.98 -13.10
C THR A 244 23.35 -2.26 -14.26
N LEU A 245 22.98 -3.14 -15.20
CA LEU A 245 23.71 -3.36 -16.46
C LEU A 245 23.46 -2.20 -17.43
#